data_26619bcd4e8b6e8dd2512dfa89f1285b
#
_entry.id   26619bcd4e8b6e8dd2512dfa89f1285b
#
_cell.length_a   1.000
_cell.length_b   1.000
_cell.length_c   1.000
_cell.angle_alpha   90.00
_cell.angle_beta   90.00
_cell.angle_gamma   90.00
#
_symmetry.space_group_name_H-M   'P 1'
#
loop_
_entity.id
_entity.type
_entity.pdbx_description
1 polymer ?
#
loop_
_entity_poly.entity_id
_entity_poly.type
_entity_poly.pdbx_seq_one_letter_code
_entity_poly.pdbx_strand_id
1 'polypeptide(L)'
;MAKKRVTRKQLLKEPDEFITFTGKLIRFGRQHDKEITYAACAFFIIVIALVAFRFFSNKAESTASDLLRQAMQKYETQRNDTDAQQAFTEAGPDFEYILDKYPNKHAGKMAGVIYANLNYEAGETDTAIRLFEKALNDTTEDGGYRNLILSSLGYAYEQKGDIKTAVTYFEGIADNENPIAKDVALFNLGRLYEEMGESTKSQAAYNRLVSEFQDSVYYDLVNEKLAG
;
A
#
# COMPACT_ATOMS: atom_id res chain seq x y z
N MET A 1 10.50 -67.63 5.74
CA MET A 1 10.65 -66.93 7.05
C MET A 1 9.35 -67.02 7.81
N ALA A 2 9.32 -67.78 8.95
CA ALA A 2 8.11 -68.04 9.73
C ALA A 2 7.76 -66.81 10.59
N LYS A 3 6.59 -66.22 10.39
CA LYS A 3 6.03 -65.15 11.24
C LYS A 3 5.80 -65.68 12.65
N LYS A 4 6.60 -65.20 13.63
CA LYS A 4 6.49 -65.52 15.06
C LYS A 4 5.08 -65.14 15.55
N ARG A 5 4.21 -66.13 15.86
CA ARG A 5 2.89 -65.88 16.43
C ARG A 5 3.07 -65.32 17.85
N VAL A 6 2.74 -64.05 18.02
CA VAL A 6 2.66 -63.39 19.34
C VAL A 6 1.49 -63.99 20.11
N THR A 7 1.73 -64.59 21.27
CA THR A 7 0.67 -65.21 22.08
C THR A 7 -0.16 -64.12 22.79
N ARG A 8 -1.47 -64.38 22.94
CA ARG A 8 -2.44 -63.50 23.61
C ARG A 8 -1.98 -63.03 25.01
N LYS A 9 -1.16 -63.85 25.66
CA LYS A 9 -0.56 -63.57 26.96
C LYS A 9 0.61 -62.60 26.92
N GLN A 10 1.25 -62.44 25.77
CA GLN A 10 2.31 -61.42 25.53
C GLN A 10 1.69 -60.07 25.19
N LEU A 11 0.60 -60.05 24.46
CA LEU A 11 -0.15 -58.83 24.17
C LEU A 11 -0.79 -58.20 25.41
N LEU A 12 -1.13 -58.99 26.42
CA LEU A 12 -1.70 -58.52 27.70
C LEU A 12 -0.64 -58.05 28.69
N LYS A 13 0.67 -58.28 28.44
CA LYS A 13 1.78 -57.87 29.30
C LYS A 13 2.51 -56.61 28.80
N GLU A 14 2.32 -56.22 27.55
CA GLU A 14 2.85 -54.95 27.08
C GLU A 14 1.92 -53.84 27.60
N PRO A 15 2.42 -52.87 28.40
CA PRO A 15 1.58 -51.75 28.81
C PRO A 15 1.17 -51.00 27.55
N ASP A 16 -0.14 -50.83 27.36
CA ASP A 16 -0.70 -50.05 26.27
C ASP A 16 0.04 -48.69 26.25
N GLU A 17 0.76 -48.40 25.13
CA GLU A 17 1.54 -47.19 24.99
C GLU A 17 0.68 -45.94 25.22
N PHE A 18 -0.61 -46.02 24.87
CA PHE A 18 -1.58 -44.96 25.11
C PHE A 18 -1.84 -44.76 26.62
N ILE A 19 -2.02 -45.83 27.40
CA ILE A 19 -2.20 -45.76 28.87
C ILE A 19 -0.93 -45.23 29.54
N THR A 20 0.25 -45.61 29.02
CA THR A 20 1.53 -45.15 29.56
C THR A 20 1.76 -43.66 29.22
N PHE A 21 1.40 -43.23 28.02
CA PHE A 21 1.50 -41.82 27.58
C PHE A 21 0.56 -40.93 28.39
N THR A 22 -0.74 -41.28 28.49
CA THR A 22 -1.72 -40.51 29.27
C THR A 22 -1.35 -40.46 30.76
N GLY A 23 -0.82 -41.57 31.33
CA GLY A 23 -0.33 -41.59 32.70
C GLY A 23 0.86 -40.66 32.94
N LYS A 24 1.80 -40.57 31.97
CA LYS A 24 2.91 -39.61 32.01
C LYS A 24 2.42 -38.15 31.90
N LEU A 25 1.47 -37.88 31.01
CA LEU A 25 0.89 -36.54 30.79
C LEU A 25 0.16 -36.05 32.06
N ILE A 26 -0.65 -36.90 32.68
CA ILE A 26 -1.36 -36.58 33.94
C ILE A 26 -0.35 -36.32 35.09
N ARG A 27 0.71 -37.12 35.19
CA ARG A 27 1.75 -36.94 36.20
C ARG A 27 2.52 -35.63 35.98
N PHE A 28 2.88 -35.32 34.75
CA PHE A 28 3.51 -34.07 34.38
C PHE A 28 2.60 -32.89 34.74
N GLY A 29 1.31 -32.92 34.38
CA GLY A 29 0.33 -31.88 34.70
C GLY A 29 0.19 -31.65 36.20
N ARG A 30 0.22 -32.74 37.04
CA ARG A 30 0.17 -32.61 38.50
C ARG A 30 1.47 -32.10 39.13
N GLN A 31 2.62 -32.36 38.51
CA GLN A 31 3.91 -31.84 38.98
C GLN A 31 4.14 -30.38 38.66
N HIS A 32 3.52 -29.89 37.58
CA HIS A 32 3.69 -28.51 37.05
C HIS A 32 2.37 -27.76 37.03
N ASP A 33 1.47 -28.04 37.98
CA ASP A 33 0.12 -27.45 38.02
C ASP A 33 0.14 -25.92 38.07
N LYS A 34 1.05 -25.33 38.86
CA LYS A 34 1.19 -23.87 38.98
C LYS A 34 1.75 -23.23 37.72
N GLU A 35 2.82 -23.81 37.16
CA GLU A 35 3.46 -23.33 35.95
C GLU A 35 2.49 -23.40 34.76
N ILE A 36 1.73 -24.51 34.64
CA ILE A 36 0.71 -24.69 33.62
C ILE A 36 -0.42 -23.64 33.80
N THR A 37 -0.85 -23.43 35.05
CA THR A 37 -1.87 -22.45 35.37
C THR A 37 -1.41 -21.02 34.99
N TYR A 38 -0.18 -20.64 35.36
CA TYR A 38 0.38 -19.35 35.00
C TYR A 38 0.54 -19.19 33.48
N ALA A 39 1.02 -20.23 32.79
CA ALA A 39 1.13 -20.22 31.32
C ALA A 39 -0.25 -20.09 30.65
N ALA A 40 -1.26 -20.81 31.16
CA ALA A 40 -2.63 -20.68 30.66
C ALA A 40 -3.21 -19.27 30.90
N CYS A 41 -3.04 -18.71 32.10
CA CYS A 41 -3.47 -17.36 32.41
C CYS A 41 -2.78 -16.33 31.49
N ALA A 42 -1.45 -16.43 31.32
CA ALA A 42 -0.70 -15.56 30.41
C ALA A 42 -1.20 -15.67 28.96
N PHE A 43 -1.46 -16.90 28.49
CA PHE A 43 -2.02 -17.14 27.16
C PHE A 43 -3.38 -16.46 26.99
N PHE A 44 -4.30 -16.61 27.94
CA PHE A 44 -5.61 -15.97 27.88
C PHE A 44 -5.52 -14.44 27.92
N ILE A 45 -4.61 -13.87 28.73
CA ILE A 45 -4.37 -12.43 28.77
C ILE A 45 -3.90 -11.93 27.39
N ILE A 46 -2.95 -12.63 26.75
CA ILE A 46 -2.45 -12.29 25.41
C ILE A 46 -3.58 -12.36 24.38
N VAL A 47 -4.41 -13.42 24.41
CA VAL A 47 -5.54 -13.57 23.49
C VAL A 47 -6.54 -12.43 23.67
N ILE A 48 -6.90 -12.09 24.91
CA ILE A 48 -7.82 -10.98 25.20
C ILE A 48 -7.23 -9.65 24.70
N ALA A 49 -5.93 -9.42 24.94
CA ALA A 49 -5.24 -8.21 24.47
C ALA A 49 -5.24 -8.10 22.93
N LEU A 50 -4.99 -9.21 22.23
CA LEU A 50 -5.03 -9.27 20.77
C LEU A 50 -6.44 -9.01 20.22
N VAL A 51 -7.47 -9.60 20.83
CA VAL A 51 -8.87 -9.38 20.43
C VAL A 51 -9.26 -7.92 20.66
N ALA A 52 -8.93 -7.35 21.81
CA ALA A 52 -9.19 -5.96 22.13
C ALA A 52 -8.45 -5.03 21.16
N PHE A 53 -7.17 -5.28 20.91
CA PHE A 53 -6.38 -4.52 19.94
C PHE A 53 -7.01 -4.54 18.54
N ARG A 54 -7.41 -5.72 18.05
CA ARG A 54 -8.10 -5.83 16.75
C ARG A 54 -9.43 -5.10 16.74
N PHE A 55 -10.22 -5.22 17.80
CA PHE A 55 -11.49 -4.52 17.90
C PHE A 55 -11.32 -3.00 17.81
N PHE A 56 -10.42 -2.42 18.63
CA PHE A 56 -10.15 -0.98 18.61
C PHE A 56 -9.50 -0.53 17.29
N SER A 57 -8.62 -1.36 16.72
CA SER A 57 -7.99 -1.06 15.43
C SER A 57 -9.01 -1.02 14.29
N ASN A 58 -9.93 -1.99 14.24
CA ASN A 58 -10.99 -2.04 13.23
C ASN A 58 -11.99 -0.88 13.40
N LYS A 59 -12.32 -0.54 14.65
CA LYS A 59 -13.18 0.61 14.95
C LYS A 59 -12.54 1.93 14.48
N ALA A 60 -11.24 2.11 14.72
CA ALA A 60 -10.49 3.27 14.26
C ALA A 60 -10.44 3.34 12.72
N GLU A 61 -10.25 2.19 12.03
CA GLU A 61 -10.30 2.12 10.56
C GLU A 61 -11.68 2.52 10.02
N SER A 62 -12.76 1.96 10.59
CA SER A 62 -14.12 2.33 10.20
C SER A 62 -14.40 3.82 10.39
N THR A 63 -13.96 4.38 11.53
CA THR A 63 -14.13 5.82 11.79
C THR A 63 -13.35 6.67 10.80
N ALA A 64 -12.10 6.30 10.50
CA ALA A 64 -11.27 7.00 9.50
C ALA A 64 -11.89 6.94 8.11
N SER A 65 -12.45 5.78 7.71
CA SER A 65 -13.15 5.60 6.42
C SER A 65 -14.41 6.47 6.32
N ASP A 66 -15.18 6.56 7.40
CA ASP A 66 -16.37 7.41 7.44
C ASP A 66 -16.02 8.90 7.36
N LEU A 67 -14.97 9.32 8.05
CA LEU A 67 -14.46 10.69 7.98
C LEU A 67 -13.94 11.03 6.59
N LEU A 68 -13.18 10.13 5.97
CA LEU A 68 -12.69 10.33 4.60
C LEU A 68 -13.85 10.49 3.62
N ARG A 69 -14.87 9.64 3.72
CA ARG A 69 -16.07 9.74 2.88
C ARG A 69 -16.78 11.08 3.07
N GLN A 70 -16.89 11.57 4.32
CA GLN A 70 -17.50 12.87 4.62
C GLN A 70 -16.67 14.04 4.06
N ALA A 71 -15.34 14.00 4.21
CA ALA A 71 -14.43 15.01 3.68
C ALA A 71 -14.54 15.09 2.15
N MET A 72 -14.55 13.93 1.48
CA MET A 72 -14.73 13.87 0.03
C MET A 72 -16.11 14.37 -0.41
N GLN A 73 -17.16 13.94 0.26
CA GLN A 73 -18.52 14.41 -0.06
C GLN A 73 -18.64 15.93 0.11
N LYS A 74 -18.04 16.50 1.16
CA LYS A 74 -18.01 17.94 1.39
C LYS A 74 -17.28 18.65 0.24
N TYR A 75 -16.08 18.15 -0.13
CA TYR A 75 -15.32 18.69 -1.25
C TYR A 75 -16.11 18.67 -2.56
N GLU A 76 -16.71 17.54 -2.93
CA GLU A 76 -17.49 17.36 -4.14
C GLU A 76 -18.72 18.28 -4.17
N THR A 77 -19.43 18.39 -3.05
CA THR A 77 -20.61 19.29 -2.95
C THR A 77 -20.19 20.73 -3.14
N GLN A 78 -19.16 21.18 -2.43
CA GLN A 78 -18.67 22.55 -2.55
C GLN A 78 -18.12 22.86 -3.96
N ARG A 79 -17.39 21.92 -4.56
CA ARG A 79 -16.87 22.07 -5.92
C ARG A 79 -17.98 22.27 -6.96
N ASN A 80 -19.12 21.63 -6.77
CA ASN A 80 -20.28 21.79 -7.67
C ASN A 80 -21.05 23.11 -7.43
N ASP A 81 -21.07 23.59 -6.18
CA ASP A 81 -21.85 24.77 -5.79
C ASP A 81 -21.06 26.09 -5.90
N THR A 82 -19.70 26.00 -5.84
CA THR A 82 -18.82 27.17 -5.85
C THR A 82 -17.70 27.00 -6.87
N ASP A 83 -16.45 26.97 -6.40
CA ASP A 83 -15.28 26.69 -7.20
C ASP A 83 -14.32 25.72 -6.49
N ALA A 84 -13.36 25.20 -7.24
CA ALA A 84 -12.41 24.21 -6.71
C ALA A 84 -11.55 24.76 -5.56
N GLN A 85 -11.20 26.06 -5.60
CA GLN A 85 -10.37 26.70 -4.58
C GLN A 85 -11.12 26.84 -3.26
N GLN A 86 -12.39 27.24 -3.30
CA GLN A 86 -13.22 27.33 -2.13
C GLN A 86 -13.49 25.94 -1.54
N ALA A 87 -13.83 24.95 -2.39
CA ALA A 87 -14.01 23.58 -1.97
C ALA A 87 -12.77 23.00 -1.27
N PHE A 88 -11.58 23.26 -1.83
CA PHE A 88 -10.31 22.88 -1.23
C PHE A 88 -10.11 23.52 0.15
N THR A 89 -10.36 24.81 0.28
CA THR A 89 -10.20 25.56 1.54
C THR A 89 -11.14 25.05 2.62
N GLU A 90 -12.38 24.71 2.26
CA GLU A 90 -13.38 24.23 3.22
C GLU A 90 -13.19 22.78 3.63
N ALA A 91 -12.78 21.90 2.73
CA ALA A 91 -12.57 20.48 3.03
C ALA A 91 -11.18 20.18 3.62
N GLY A 92 -10.18 21.03 3.39
CA GLY A 92 -8.80 20.84 3.83
C GLY A 92 -8.66 20.45 5.31
N PRO A 93 -9.28 21.18 6.26
CA PRO A 93 -9.22 20.84 7.69
C PRO A 93 -9.71 19.43 8.03
N ASP A 94 -10.67 18.89 7.28
CA ASP A 94 -11.20 17.54 7.51
C ASP A 94 -10.15 16.49 7.09
N PHE A 95 -9.43 16.70 5.97
CA PHE A 95 -8.33 15.84 5.57
C PHE A 95 -7.16 15.91 6.56
N GLU A 96 -6.78 17.10 7.00
CA GLU A 96 -5.71 17.28 7.99
C GLU A 96 -6.03 16.57 9.31
N TYR A 97 -7.29 16.64 9.77
CA TYR A 97 -7.73 15.90 10.93
C TYR A 97 -7.56 14.39 10.78
N ILE A 98 -7.92 13.84 9.61
CA ILE A 98 -7.76 12.40 9.33
C ILE A 98 -6.28 12.02 9.36
N LEU A 99 -5.41 12.83 8.75
CA LEU A 99 -3.96 12.61 8.70
C LEU A 99 -3.31 12.66 10.08
N ASP A 100 -3.80 13.52 10.98
CA ASP A 100 -3.31 13.63 12.36
C ASP A 100 -3.77 12.45 13.23
N LYS A 101 -5.06 12.09 13.16
CA LYS A 101 -5.66 11.09 14.07
C LYS A 101 -5.50 9.64 13.60
N TYR A 102 -5.40 9.42 12.29
CA TYR A 102 -5.43 8.08 11.71
C TYR A 102 -4.29 7.82 10.71
N PRO A 103 -3.03 8.31 10.94
CA PRO A 103 -1.94 8.27 9.95
C PRO A 103 -1.59 6.83 9.50
N ASN A 104 -1.77 5.85 10.40
CA ASN A 104 -1.41 4.45 10.16
C ASN A 104 -2.60 3.58 9.73
N LYS A 105 -3.78 4.18 9.51
CA LYS A 105 -4.95 3.48 8.99
C LYS A 105 -4.98 3.52 7.48
N HIS A 106 -5.56 2.49 6.87
CA HIS A 106 -5.67 2.46 5.40
C HIS A 106 -6.39 3.70 4.87
N ALA A 107 -7.54 4.05 5.49
CA ALA A 107 -8.27 5.26 5.13
C ALA A 107 -7.46 6.55 5.38
N GLY A 108 -6.62 6.60 6.41
CA GLY A 108 -5.73 7.72 6.66
C GLY A 108 -4.65 7.87 5.57
N LYS A 109 -4.04 6.76 5.15
CA LYS A 109 -3.08 6.76 4.03
C LYS A 109 -3.74 7.19 2.72
N MET A 110 -4.95 6.68 2.44
CA MET A 110 -5.75 7.12 1.28
C MET A 110 -6.07 8.61 1.34
N ALA A 111 -6.49 9.12 2.51
CA ALA A 111 -6.73 10.54 2.72
C ALA A 111 -5.49 11.38 2.37
N GLY A 112 -4.30 10.89 2.71
CA GLY A 112 -3.04 11.55 2.40
C GLY A 112 -2.81 11.71 0.90
N VAL A 113 -3.03 10.66 0.12
CA VAL A 113 -2.87 10.71 -1.34
C VAL A 113 -3.95 11.57 -1.99
N ILE A 114 -5.21 11.46 -1.54
CA ILE A 114 -6.29 12.28 -2.06
C ILE A 114 -6.03 13.77 -1.75
N TYR A 115 -5.65 14.09 -0.52
CA TYR A 115 -5.35 15.47 -0.14
C TYR A 115 -4.11 16.02 -0.86
N ALA A 116 -3.12 15.17 -1.16
CA ALA A 116 -1.99 15.53 -2.01
C ALA A 116 -2.44 15.93 -3.43
N ASN A 117 -3.35 15.16 -4.04
CA ASN A 117 -3.91 15.51 -5.35
C ASN A 117 -4.71 16.82 -5.28
N LEU A 118 -5.52 17.03 -4.25
CA LEU A 118 -6.26 18.27 -4.08
C LEU A 118 -5.33 19.49 -3.91
N ASN A 119 -4.23 19.34 -3.18
CA ASN A 119 -3.20 20.38 -3.06
C ASN A 119 -2.52 20.65 -4.42
N TYR A 120 -2.22 19.60 -5.19
CA TYR A 120 -1.65 19.73 -6.52
C TYR A 120 -2.59 20.52 -7.47
N GLU A 121 -3.88 20.16 -7.50
CA GLU A 121 -4.90 20.83 -8.29
C GLU A 121 -5.10 22.30 -7.88
N ALA A 122 -4.98 22.59 -6.58
CA ALA A 122 -5.08 23.95 -6.02
C ALA A 122 -3.80 24.79 -6.23
N GLY A 123 -2.72 24.21 -6.78
CA GLY A 123 -1.44 24.89 -6.96
C GLY A 123 -0.55 24.94 -5.72
N GLU A 124 -0.97 24.28 -4.62
CA GLU A 124 -0.20 24.14 -3.39
C GLU A 124 0.88 23.04 -3.55
N THR A 125 1.73 23.22 -4.57
CA THR A 125 2.65 22.20 -5.08
C THR A 125 3.61 21.66 -4.03
N ASP A 126 4.17 22.52 -3.17
CA ASP A 126 5.10 22.09 -2.12
C ASP A 126 4.41 21.19 -1.07
N THR A 127 3.15 21.47 -0.74
CA THR A 127 2.36 20.63 0.16
C THR A 127 2.01 19.29 -0.50
N ALA A 128 1.64 19.31 -1.78
CA ALA A 128 1.37 18.10 -2.56
C ALA A 128 2.60 17.18 -2.59
N ILE A 129 3.78 17.71 -2.93
CA ILE A 129 5.05 16.97 -2.94
C ILE A 129 5.29 16.31 -1.59
N ARG A 130 5.24 17.06 -0.50
CA ARG A 130 5.48 16.53 0.86
C ARG A 130 4.51 15.40 1.23
N LEU A 131 3.24 15.51 0.84
CA LEU A 131 2.23 14.49 1.10
C LEU A 131 2.44 13.25 0.23
N PHE A 132 2.78 13.40 -1.05
CA PHE A 132 3.12 12.28 -1.93
C PHE A 132 4.39 11.57 -1.49
N GLU A 133 5.44 12.28 -1.09
CA GLU A 133 6.68 11.69 -0.54
C GLU A 133 6.39 10.87 0.72
N LYS A 134 5.55 11.39 1.62
CA LYS A 134 5.09 10.64 2.78
C LYS A 134 4.34 9.38 2.35
N ALA A 135 3.40 9.48 1.42
CA ALA A 135 2.64 8.33 0.92
C ALA A 135 3.56 7.29 0.27
N LEU A 136 4.57 7.72 -0.48
CA LEU A 136 5.57 6.84 -1.08
C LEU A 136 6.38 6.08 -0.03
N ASN A 137 6.81 6.75 1.05
CA ASN A 137 7.54 6.13 2.16
C ASN A 137 6.66 5.17 2.98
N ASP A 138 5.37 5.45 3.11
CA ASP A 138 4.40 4.62 3.83
C ASP A 138 3.91 3.42 3.01
N THR A 139 4.30 3.33 1.73
CA THR A 139 3.91 2.26 0.81
C THR A 139 4.98 1.17 0.81
N THR A 140 4.61 -0.01 1.33
CA THR A 140 5.47 -1.21 1.35
C THR A 140 5.27 -2.08 0.11
N GLU A 141 4.30 -1.77 -0.75
CA GLU A 141 3.93 -2.58 -1.90
C GLU A 141 4.73 -2.13 -3.14
N ASP A 142 5.48 -3.06 -3.72
CA ASP A 142 6.00 -2.97 -5.08
C ASP A 142 4.85 -3.22 -6.06
N GLY A 143 4.00 -2.23 -6.27
CA GLY A 143 2.80 -2.40 -7.07
C GLY A 143 2.42 -1.16 -7.88
N GLY A 144 1.35 -1.30 -8.65
CA GLY A 144 0.79 -0.21 -9.44
C GLY A 144 0.47 1.05 -8.63
N TYR A 145 0.10 0.89 -7.36
CA TYR A 145 -0.16 2.01 -6.46
C TYR A 145 1.11 2.86 -6.21
N ARG A 146 2.27 2.23 -6.06
CA ARG A 146 3.56 2.94 -5.97
C ARG A 146 3.84 3.74 -7.23
N ASN A 147 3.62 3.14 -8.41
CA ASN A 147 3.82 3.84 -9.69
C ASN A 147 2.88 5.04 -9.86
N LEU A 148 1.64 4.96 -9.37
CA LEU A 148 0.72 6.10 -9.38
C LEU A 148 1.24 7.26 -8.51
N ILE A 149 1.77 6.98 -7.31
CA ILE A 149 2.37 8.00 -6.45
C ILE A 149 3.63 8.60 -7.11
N LEU A 150 4.48 7.76 -7.71
CA LEU A 150 5.66 8.23 -8.45
C LEU A 150 5.27 9.14 -9.62
N SER A 151 4.21 8.79 -10.38
CA SER A 151 3.68 9.65 -11.44
C SER A 151 3.21 11.00 -10.89
N SER A 152 2.47 10.99 -9.78
CA SER A 152 2.00 12.21 -9.13
C SER A 152 3.16 13.11 -8.67
N LEU A 153 4.24 12.51 -8.14
CA LEU A 153 5.47 13.24 -7.82
C LEU A 153 6.14 13.80 -9.06
N GLY A 154 6.21 13.03 -10.14
CA GLY A 154 6.72 13.50 -11.42
C GLY A 154 5.99 14.77 -11.90
N TYR A 155 4.66 14.73 -11.91
CA TYR A 155 3.84 15.90 -12.29
C TYR A 155 3.98 17.06 -11.30
N ALA A 156 4.06 16.80 -10.00
CA ALA A 156 4.20 17.86 -9.00
C ALA A 156 5.56 18.57 -9.12
N TYR A 157 6.65 17.84 -9.37
CA TYR A 157 7.97 18.45 -9.60
C TYR A 157 8.03 19.18 -10.95
N GLU A 158 7.35 18.68 -11.97
CA GLU A 158 7.20 19.41 -13.24
C GLU A 158 6.45 20.73 -13.02
N GLN A 159 5.32 20.72 -12.30
CA GLN A 159 4.57 21.94 -11.97
C GLN A 159 5.42 22.95 -11.18
N LYS A 160 6.31 22.44 -10.32
CA LYS A 160 7.30 23.27 -9.59
C LYS A 160 8.40 23.83 -10.48
N GLY A 161 8.55 23.35 -11.71
CA GLY A 161 9.64 23.71 -12.63
C GLY A 161 10.93 22.91 -12.41
N ASP A 162 10.92 21.90 -11.55
CA ASP A 162 12.07 21.01 -11.34
C ASP A 162 11.98 19.80 -12.29
N ILE A 163 12.22 20.06 -13.57
CA ILE A 163 12.14 19.08 -14.66
C ILE A 163 13.08 17.89 -14.40
N LYS A 164 14.27 18.12 -13.84
CA LYS A 164 15.23 17.06 -13.59
C LYS A 164 14.72 16.05 -12.56
N THR A 165 14.13 16.56 -11.49
CA THR A 165 13.55 15.70 -10.46
C THR A 165 12.30 14.96 -11.00
N ALA A 166 11.46 15.64 -11.81
CA ALA A 166 10.33 15.02 -12.47
C ALA A 166 10.76 13.83 -13.37
N VAL A 167 11.80 14.02 -14.17
CA VAL A 167 12.40 12.94 -14.99
C VAL A 167 12.82 11.75 -14.12
N THR A 168 13.49 11.98 -12.99
CA THR A 168 13.93 10.89 -12.09
C THR A 168 12.76 10.03 -11.59
N TYR A 169 11.61 10.64 -11.29
CA TYR A 169 10.43 9.89 -10.87
C TYR A 169 9.82 9.07 -12.01
N PHE A 170 9.73 9.62 -13.22
CA PHE A 170 9.24 8.88 -14.38
C PHE A 170 10.21 7.77 -14.83
N GLU A 171 11.54 7.97 -14.75
CA GLU A 171 12.55 6.92 -14.97
C GLU A 171 12.34 5.76 -13.99
N GLY A 172 12.09 6.06 -12.70
CA GLY A 172 11.81 5.05 -11.68
C GLY A 172 10.59 4.18 -12.01
N ILE A 173 9.60 4.71 -12.74
CA ILE A 173 8.44 3.93 -13.22
C ILE A 173 8.83 3.13 -14.47
N ALA A 174 9.48 3.76 -15.44
CA ALA A 174 9.83 3.14 -16.71
C ALA A 174 10.75 1.92 -16.55
N ASP A 175 11.61 1.94 -15.53
CA ASP A 175 12.65 0.93 -15.31
C ASP A 175 12.28 -0.18 -14.32
N ASN A 176 11.17 -0.04 -13.56
CA ASN A 176 10.74 -1.12 -12.66
C ASN A 176 10.00 -2.24 -13.42
N GLU A 177 9.71 -3.35 -12.75
CA GLU A 177 9.06 -4.51 -13.39
C GLU A 177 7.53 -4.35 -13.57
N ASN A 178 6.90 -3.45 -12.82
CA ASN A 178 5.45 -3.30 -12.85
C ASN A 178 4.99 -2.55 -14.11
N PRO A 179 4.09 -3.10 -14.93
CA PRO A 179 3.66 -2.47 -16.18
C PRO A 179 2.75 -1.25 -15.99
N ILE A 180 2.14 -1.09 -14.80
CA ILE A 180 1.17 -0.01 -14.56
C ILE A 180 1.86 1.35 -14.66
N ALA A 181 1.27 2.24 -15.45
CA ALA A 181 1.73 3.61 -15.71
C ALA A 181 3.08 3.74 -16.43
N LYS A 182 3.66 2.64 -16.96
CA LYS A 182 4.90 2.73 -17.75
C LYS A 182 4.74 3.49 -19.06
N ASP A 183 3.64 3.29 -19.74
CA ASP A 183 3.32 4.03 -20.97
C ASP A 183 3.18 5.53 -20.69
N VAL A 184 2.49 5.89 -19.59
CA VAL A 184 2.40 7.27 -19.10
C VAL A 184 3.79 7.83 -18.79
N ALA A 185 4.63 7.05 -18.10
CA ALA A 185 5.98 7.47 -17.73
C ALA A 185 6.86 7.67 -18.97
N LEU A 186 6.83 6.74 -19.93
CA LEU A 186 7.59 6.84 -21.17
C LEU A 186 7.16 8.03 -22.04
N PHE A 187 5.85 8.30 -22.08
CA PHE A 187 5.34 9.50 -22.75
C PHE A 187 5.89 10.79 -22.12
N ASN A 188 5.81 10.90 -20.78
CA ASN A 188 6.30 12.05 -20.06
C ASN A 188 7.83 12.19 -20.15
N LEU A 189 8.59 11.09 -20.08
CA LEU A 189 10.03 11.11 -20.32
C LEU A 189 10.37 11.64 -21.72
N GLY A 190 9.67 11.16 -22.75
CA GLY A 190 9.85 11.64 -24.11
C GLY A 190 9.69 13.17 -24.20
N ARG A 191 8.62 13.69 -23.61
CA ARG A 191 8.28 15.11 -23.62
C ARG A 191 9.27 15.95 -22.78
N LEU A 192 9.60 15.51 -21.58
CA LEU A 192 10.49 16.24 -20.68
C LEU A 192 11.94 16.25 -21.21
N TYR A 193 12.43 15.14 -21.79
CA TYR A 193 13.73 15.12 -22.45
C TYR A 193 13.78 16.03 -23.68
N GLU A 194 12.68 16.16 -24.39
CA GLU A 194 12.58 17.10 -25.52
C GLU A 194 12.68 18.56 -25.02
N GLU A 195 11.97 18.90 -23.93
CA GLU A 195 12.06 20.21 -23.28
C GLU A 195 13.49 20.52 -22.78
N MET A 196 14.21 19.50 -22.30
CA MET A 196 15.61 19.61 -21.89
C MET A 196 16.60 19.68 -23.06
N GLY A 197 16.16 19.51 -24.31
CA GLY A 197 17.01 19.43 -25.49
C GLY A 197 17.75 18.08 -25.65
N GLU A 198 17.38 17.07 -24.85
CA GLU A 198 18.00 15.74 -24.87
C GLU A 198 17.30 14.81 -25.91
N SER A 199 17.36 15.21 -27.20
CA SER A 199 16.62 14.56 -28.28
C SER A 199 16.84 13.06 -28.39
N THR A 200 18.06 12.57 -28.12
CA THR A 200 18.36 11.12 -28.18
C THR A 200 17.59 10.34 -27.11
N LYS A 201 17.50 10.87 -25.90
CA LYS A 201 16.75 10.23 -24.81
C LYS A 201 15.24 10.33 -25.05
N SER A 202 14.77 11.48 -25.55
CA SER A 202 13.38 11.67 -25.96
C SER A 202 12.94 10.59 -26.95
N GLN A 203 13.69 10.43 -28.05
CA GLN A 203 13.41 9.41 -29.06
C GLN A 203 13.47 7.98 -28.49
N ALA A 204 14.42 7.70 -27.59
CA ALA A 204 14.51 6.39 -26.94
C ALA A 204 13.25 6.09 -26.11
N ALA A 205 12.75 7.06 -25.32
CA ALA A 205 11.54 6.90 -24.52
C ALA A 205 10.30 6.68 -25.40
N TYR A 206 10.15 7.47 -26.46
CA TYR A 206 9.05 7.32 -27.41
C TYR A 206 9.10 5.99 -28.18
N ASN A 207 10.26 5.56 -28.62
CA ASN A 207 10.41 4.27 -29.29
C ASN A 207 10.06 3.11 -28.36
N ARG A 208 10.43 3.16 -27.06
CA ARG A 208 10.00 2.17 -26.07
C ARG A 208 8.48 2.15 -25.94
N LEU A 209 7.83 3.30 -25.86
CA LEU A 209 6.38 3.38 -25.77
C LEU A 209 5.71 2.64 -26.94
N VAL A 210 6.06 2.97 -28.19
CA VAL A 210 5.40 2.36 -29.35
C VAL A 210 5.76 0.88 -29.53
N SER A 211 6.92 0.44 -29.06
CA SER A 211 7.32 -0.97 -29.15
C SER A 211 6.72 -1.85 -28.05
N GLU A 212 6.58 -1.32 -26.82
CA GLU A 212 6.17 -2.09 -25.65
C GLU A 212 4.67 -1.92 -25.33
N PHE A 213 4.03 -0.79 -25.73
CA PHE A 213 2.67 -0.40 -25.32
C PHE A 213 1.80 0.02 -26.50
N GLN A 214 1.52 -0.91 -27.40
CA GLN A 214 0.71 -0.64 -28.62
C GLN A 214 -0.74 -0.28 -28.32
N ASP A 215 -1.29 -0.69 -27.17
CA ASP A 215 -2.64 -0.37 -26.72
C ASP A 215 -2.70 0.94 -25.89
N SER A 216 -1.59 1.64 -25.72
CA SER A 216 -1.55 2.91 -24.99
C SER A 216 -2.33 4.00 -25.71
N VAL A 217 -3.00 4.85 -24.94
CA VAL A 217 -3.69 6.04 -25.46
C VAL A 217 -2.72 7.04 -26.12
N TYR A 218 -1.44 6.94 -25.85
CA TYR A 218 -0.38 7.78 -26.42
C TYR A 218 0.22 7.20 -27.70
N TYR A 219 -0.11 5.96 -28.07
CA TYR A 219 0.55 5.24 -29.17
C TYR A 219 0.50 6.02 -30.50
N ASP A 220 -0.70 6.40 -30.95
CA ASP A 220 -0.87 7.10 -32.24
C ASP A 220 -0.16 8.45 -32.25
N LEU A 221 -0.29 9.22 -31.17
CA LEU A 221 0.36 10.53 -31.04
C LEU A 221 1.89 10.41 -31.12
N VAL A 222 2.46 9.43 -30.41
CA VAL A 222 3.91 9.22 -30.36
C VAL A 222 4.43 8.66 -31.70
N ASN A 223 3.69 7.76 -32.32
CA ASN A 223 4.07 7.18 -33.60
C ASN A 223 4.08 8.24 -34.71
N GLU A 224 3.10 9.14 -34.75
CA GLU A 224 3.10 10.29 -35.66
C GLU A 224 4.29 11.22 -35.42
N LYS A 225 4.60 11.49 -34.14
CA LYS A 225 5.74 12.33 -33.75
C LYS A 225 7.11 11.75 -34.13
N LEU A 226 7.25 10.42 -34.15
CA LEU A 226 8.47 9.73 -34.56
C LEU A 226 8.63 9.67 -36.07
N ALA A 227 7.53 9.79 -36.84
CA ALA A 227 7.54 9.74 -38.30
C ALA A 227 7.86 11.09 -38.98
N GLY A 228 7.71 12.20 -38.28
CA GLY A 228 7.93 13.58 -38.78
C GLY A 228 9.22 14.19 -38.37
#